data_b6564b17d4ec87c10a9b59863f99d359
#
_entry.id   b6564b17d4ec87c10a9b59863f99d359
#
_cell.length_a   1.000
_cell.length_b   1.000
_cell.length_c   1.000
_cell.angle_alpha   90.00
_cell.angle_beta   90.00
_cell.angle_gamma   90.00
#
_symmetry.space_group_name_H-M   'P 1'
#
loop_
_entity.id
_entity.type
_entity.pdbx_description
1 polymer ?
#
loop_
_entity_poly.entity_id
_entity_poly.type
_entity_poly.pdbx_seq_one_letter_code
_entity_poly.pdbx_strand_id
1 'polypeptide(L)'
;MLTIGLSTCGNKPLTDESFREMVAAGVGALEISQGDYDNFDFDNAKTLAQRYGVKLWSLHLPFGGPYNPADLDPANRKFTDEEDRKIIARAVEAGITKFVVHPSCEPNEPETREERMKYSREFLSTLADYAAEKGAVLALETLPRTCLGNRAEELKRIISVNDKLGVCFDFNHSLGEDNSAYIKLLGDKIITTHVSDYDMIDERHWLPGEGKTDWVEMITLMEQADYQGVWMYELGFTPPKSIDRRVLTWQDFADNARTIFAKKQPAAIGKSLL
;
A
#
# COMPACT_ATOMS: atom_id res chain seq x y z
N MET A 1 -9.53 -15.41 9.66
CA MET A 1 -9.97 -14.60 8.48
C MET A 1 -9.28 -13.24 8.61
N LEU A 2 -8.65 -12.76 7.56
CA LEU A 2 -7.98 -11.46 7.56
C LEU A 2 -8.98 -10.31 7.78
N THR A 3 -8.51 -9.22 8.39
CA THR A 3 -9.30 -7.98 8.48
C THR A 3 -9.34 -7.31 7.10
N ILE A 4 -10.52 -6.87 6.68
CA ILE A 4 -10.69 -6.10 5.44
C ILE A 4 -10.40 -4.63 5.73
N GLY A 5 -9.58 -4.00 4.90
CA GLY A 5 -9.25 -2.58 5.00
C GLY A 5 -9.40 -1.87 3.65
N LEU A 6 -9.52 -0.55 3.69
CA LEU A 6 -9.48 0.32 2.52
C LEU A 6 -8.52 1.47 2.72
N SER A 7 -7.77 1.82 1.66
CA SER A 7 -6.98 3.04 1.60
C SER A 7 -7.89 4.24 1.29
N THR A 8 -7.58 5.39 1.90
CA THR A 8 -8.29 6.65 1.64
C THR A 8 -7.90 7.28 0.29
N CYS A 9 -7.00 6.67 -0.48
CA CYS A 9 -6.70 7.09 -1.86
C CYS A 9 -7.96 7.16 -2.74
N GLY A 10 -9.01 6.42 -2.38
CA GLY A 10 -10.31 6.45 -3.03
C GLY A 10 -11.18 7.68 -2.77
N ASN A 11 -10.67 8.71 -2.07
CA ASN A 11 -11.30 10.01 -1.82
C ASN A 11 -12.66 9.98 -1.07
N LYS A 12 -12.90 8.97 -0.22
CA LYS A 12 -14.04 9.03 0.70
C LYS A 12 -13.67 9.90 1.92
N PRO A 13 -14.50 10.89 2.26
CA PRO A 13 -14.23 11.71 3.44
C PRO A 13 -14.39 10.89 4.73
N LEU A 14 -13.58 11.21 5.74
CA LEU A 14 -13.67 10.61 7.06
C LEU A 14 -14.78 11.31 7.86
N THR A 15 -15.99 10.74 7.82
CA THR A 15 -17.19 11.24 8.51
C THR A 15 -17.85 10.14 9.32
N ASP A 16 -18.73 10.50 10.27
CA ASP A 16 -19.55 9.54 10.98
C ASP A 16 -20.36 8.63 10.05
N GLU A 17 -20.84 9.17 8.93
CA GLU A 17 -21.61 8.40 7.94
C GLU A 17 -20.73 7.36 7.25
N SER A 18 -19.55 7.76 6.74
CA SER A 18 -18.65 6.84 6.05
C SER A 18 -18.14 5.72 6.97
N PHE A 19 -17.86 6.02 8.25
CA PHE A 19 -17.45 5.00 9.21
C PHE A 19 -18.60 4.03 9.56
N ARG A 20 -19.83 4.53 9.67
CA ARG A 20 -21.01 3.69 9.91
C ARG A 20 -21.25 2.72 8.76
N GLU A 21 -21.22 3.22 7.52
CA GLU A 21 -21.38 2.40 6.32
C GLU A 21 -20.26 1.34 6.21
N MET A 22 -19.01 1.75 6.44
CA MET A 22 -17.84 0.88 6.41
C MET A 22 -17.96 -0.29 7.40
N VAL A 23 -18.27 0.00 8.66
CA VAL A 23 -18.41 -1.02 9.70
C VAL A 23 -19.62 -1.92 9.43
N ALA A 24 -20.74 -1.36 8.95
CA ALA A 24 -21.92 -2.15 8.58
C ALA A 24 -21.63 -3.15 7.46
N ALA A 25 -20.72 -2.84 6.54
CA ALA A 25 -20.26 -3.76 5.50
C ALA A 25 -19.27 -4.82 6.03
N GLY A 26 -18.64 -4.57 7.18
CA GLY A 26 -17.63 -5.44 7.77
C GLY A 26 -16.19 -5.08 7.40
N VAL A 27 -15.95 -3.85 6.97
CA VAL A 27 -14.61 -3.28 6.80
C VAL A 27 -14.13 -2.75 8.14
N GLY A 28 -12.97 -3.21 8.61
CA GLY A 28 -12.49 -2.97 9.98
C GLY A 28 -11.17 -2.22 10.07
N ALA A 29 -10.59 -1.79 8.95
CA ALA A 29 -9.33 -1.07 8.94
C ALA A 29 -9.27 0.00 7.85
N LEU A 30 -8.47 1.03 8.09
CA LEU A 30 -8.16 2.08 7.12
C LEU A 30 -6.65 2.27 6.99
N GLU A 31 -6.23 2.57 5.78
CA GLU A 31 -4.97 3.24 5.48
C GLU A 31 -5.25 4.70 5.19
N ILE A 32 -4.45 5.58 5.77
CA ILE A 32 -4.47 7.00 5.43
C ILE A 32 -3.52 7.24 4.26
N SER A 33 -4.06 7.72 3.14
CA SER A 33 -3.30 8.11 1.96
C SER A 33 -3.81 9.47 1.48
N GLN A 34 -2.98 10.49 1.58
CA GLN A 34 -3.33 11.87 1.32
C GLN A 34 -2.21 12.60 0.59
N GLY A 35 -2.55 13.56 -0.26
CA GLY A 35 -1.56 14.41 -0.92
C GLY A 35 -1.01 15.54 -0.03
N ASP A 36 -1.72 15.88 1.06
CA ASP A 36 -1.35 16.95 1.99
C ASP A 36 -1.62 16.51 3.44
N TYR A 37 -0.55 16.19 4.15
CA TYR A 37 -0.64 15.82 5.57
C TYR A 37 -0.54 17.01 6.53
N ASP A 38 -0.15 18.17 6.08
CA ASP A 38 -0.07 19.37 6.94
C ASP A 38 -1.47 19.78 7.42
N ASN A 39 -2.46 19.67 6.53
CA ASN A 39 -3.86 19.98 6.80
C ASN A 39 -4.71 18.76 7.16
N PHE A 40 -4.13 17.56 7.25
CA PHE A 40 -4.90 16.37 7.60
C PHE A 40 -5.25 16.34 9.09
N ASP A 41 -6.53 16.13 9.39
CA ASP A 41 -7.07 16.06 10.76
C ASP A 41 -6.92 14.66 11.37
N PHE A 42 -5.73 14.40 11.93
CA PHE A 42 -5.42 13.15 12.61
C PHE A 42 -6.29 12.92 13.86
N ASP A 43 -6.70 13.98 14.55
CA ASP A 43 -7.53 13.87 15.76
C ASP A 43 -8.96 13.43 15.42
N ASN A 44 -9.52 13.96 14.34
CA ASN A 44 -10.81 13.50 13.83
C ASN A 44 -10.73 12.03 13.38
N ALA A 45 -9.72 11.66 12.62
CA ALA A 45 -9.52 10.27 12.16
C ALA A 45 -9.42 9.31 13.36
N LYS A 46 -8.63 9.65 14.38
CA LYS A 46 -8.49 8.89 15.63
C LYS A 46 -9.82 8.77 16.38
N THR A 47 -10.53 9.88 16.53
CA THR A 47 -11.82 9.92 17.24
C THR A 47 -12.86 9.02 16.59
N LEU A 48 -12.98 9.11 15.25
CA LEU A 48 -13.90 8.27 14.49
C LEU A 48 -13.49 6.80 14.54
N ALA A 49 -12.21 6.50 14.36
CA ALA A 49 -11.69 5.15 14.42
C ALA A 49 -11.98 4.48 15.78
N GLN A 50 -11.74 5.19 16.88
CA GLN A 50 -12.05 4.71 18.23
C GLN A 50 -13.56 4.51 18.45
N ARG A 51 -14.39 5.47 18.00
CA ARG A 51 -15.86 5.40 18.15
C ARG A 51 -16.45 4.18 17.46
N TYR A 52 -15.94 3.83 16.29
CA TYR A 52 -16.48 2.76 15.45
C TYR A 52 -15.71 1.44 15.56
N GLY A 53 -14.64 1.38 16.36
CA GLY A 53 -13.80 0.18 16.50
C GLY A 53 -13.01 -0.17 15.26
N VAL A 54 -12.67 0.81 14.43
CA VAL A 54 -11.89 0.67 13.20
C VAL A 54 -10.41 0.86 13.52
N LYS A 55 -9.54 0.09 12.88
CA LYS A 55 -8.09 0.25 13.02
C LYS A 55 -7.59 1.29 12.02
N LEU A 56 -6.89 2.32 12.47
CA LEU A 56 -5.98 3.09 11.62
C LEU A 56 -4.74 2.23 11.43
N TRP A 57 -4.72 1.42 10.35
CA TRP A 57 -3.74 0.35 10.20
C TRP A 57 -2.40 0.83 9.70
N SER A 58 -2.42 1.67 8.67
CA SER A 58 -1.23 2.20 8.02
C SER A 58 -1.44 3.63 7.53
N LEU A 59 -0.34 4.28 7.19
CA LEU A 59 -0.32 5.54 6.49
C LEU A 59 0.67 5.43 5.32
N HIS A 60 0.23 5.85 4.14
CA HIS A 60 1.08 5.95 2.97
C HIS A 60 1.84 7.28 3.01
N LEU A 61 3.17 7.23 3.11
CA LEU A 61 4.01 8.43 3.06
C LEU A 61 3.92 9.08 1.67
N PRO A 62 4.13 10.41 1.55
CA PRO A 62 4.10 11.09 0.27
C PRO A 62 5.13 10.53 -0.70
N PHE A 63 4.81 10.56 -1.97
CA PHE A 63 5.70 10.16 -3.05
C PHE A 63 5.52 11.05 -4.28
N GLY A 64 6.53 11.08 -5.15
CA GLY A 64 6.53 11.94 -6.33
C GLY A 64 7.00 13.37 -6.03
N GLY A 65 7.32 14.12 -7.08
CA GLY A 65 7.90 15.45 -6.93
C GLY A 65 9.19 15.44 -6.09
N PRO A 66 9.27 16.21 -5.02
CA PRO A 66 10.45 16.24 -4.15
C PRO A 66 10.55 15.03 -3.20
N TYR A 67 9.47 14.23 -3.05
CA TYR A 67 9.42 13.07 -2.16
C TYR A 67 10.01 11.83 -2.85
N ASN A 68 11.34 11.73 -2.84
CA ASN A 68 12.04 10.63 -3.50
C ASN A 68 13.28 10.18 -2.71
N PRO A 69 13.23 9.05 -2.00
CA PRO A 69 14.37 8.50 -1.25
C PRO A 69 15.61 8.23 -2.09
N ALA A 70 15.43 8.00 -3.40
CA ALA A 70 16.47 7.68 -4.36
C ALA A 70 16.93 8.89 -5.20
N ASP A 71 16.53 10.11 -4.84
CA ASP A 71 16.89 11.29 -5.62
C ASP A 71 18.41 11.49 -5.66
N LEU A 72 18.94 11.92 -6.79
CA LEU A 72 20.36 12.26 -6.93
C LEU A 72 20.68 13.57 -6.23
N ASP A 73 19.71 14.49 -6.13
CA ASP A 73 19.86 15.74 -5.38
C ASP A 73 19.76 15.49 -3.86
N PRO A 74 20.84 15.75 -3.10
CA PRO A 74 20.81 15.60 -1.65
C PRO A 74 19.81 16.54 -0.95
N ALA A 75 19.45 17.67 -1.57
CA ALA A 75 18.48 18.59 -0.99
C ALA A 75 17.06 17.99 -0.99
N ASN A 76 16.68 17.29 -2.08
CA ASN A 76 15.40 16.58 -2.15
C ASN A 76 15.35 15.41 -1.17
N ARG A 77 16.42 14.63 -1.05
CA ARG A 77 16.47 13.54 -0.04
C ARG A 77 16.35 14.06 1.38
N LYS A 78 17.01 15.19 1.69
CA LYS A 78 16.90 15.82 3.00
C LYS A 78 15.49 16.32 3.27
N PHE A 79 14.87 16.98 2.30
CA PHE A 79 13.47 17.42 2.39
C PHE A 79 12.53 16.23 2.65
N THR A 80 12.68 15.14 1.90
CA THR A 80 11.89 13.91 2.08
C THR A 80 12.04 13.37 3.50
N ASP A 81 13.28 13.26 4.01
CA ASP A 81 13.53 12.74 5.37
C ASP A 81 12.88 13.63 6.45
N GLU A 82 12.99 14.95 6.33
CA GLU A 82 12.42 15.90 7.30
C GLU A 82 10.87 15.79 7.32
N GLU A 83 10.24 15.75 6.16
CA GLU A 83 8.79 15.65 6.05
C GLU A 83 8.26 14.28 6.48
N ASP A 84 8.90 13.18 6.06
CA ASP A 84 8.49 11.84 6.46
C ASP A 84 8.56 11.67 7.98
N ARG A 85 9.63 12.14 8.63
CA ARG A 85 9.76 12.11 10.10
C ARG A 85 8.67 12.92 10.79
N LYS A 86 8.32 14.08 10.26
CA LYS A 86 7.24 14.93 10.78
C LYS A 86 5.89 14.23 10.69
N ILE A 87 5.59 13.60 9.52
CA ILE A 87 4.36 12.85 9.31
C ILE A 87 4.29 11.63 10.24
N ILE A 88 5.37 10.83 10.32
CA ILE A 88 5.46 9.67 11.21
C ILE A 88 5.19 10.08 12.66
N ALA A 89 5.82 11.14 13.15
CA ALA A 89 5.64 11.59 14.53
C ALA A 89 4.17 11.92 14.84
N ARG A 90 3.50 12.67 13.96
CA ARG A 90 2.08 13.04 14.11
C ARG A 90 1.14 11.83 14.00
N ALA A 91 1.39 10.95 13.05
CA ALA A 91 0.54 9.78 12.82
C ALA A 91 0.64 8.75 13.94
N VAL A 92 1.81 8.57 14.56
CA VAL A 92 1.99 7.71 15.73
C VAL A 92 1.16 8.20 16.92
N GLU A 93 1.02 9.51 17.12
CA GLU A 93 0.14 10.09 18.15
C GLU A 93 -1.34 9.75 17.90
N ALA A 94 -1.72 9.57 16.64
CA ALA A 94 -3.04 9.09 16.26
C ALA A 94 -3.21 7.56 16.37
N GLY A 95 -2.14 6.82 16.69
CA GLY A 95 -2.15 5.37 16.86
C GLY A 95 -1.79 4.59 15.60
N ILE A 96 -1.31 5.25 14.54
CA ILE A 96 -0.82 4.59 13.31
C ILE A 96 0.62 4.15 13.53
N THR A 97 0.91 2.86 13.29
CA THR A 97 2.23 2.29 13.54
C THR A 97 2.87 1.62 12.34
N LYS A 98 2.24 1.69 11.17
CA LYS A 98 2.80 1.19 9.90
C LYS A 98 2.80 2.30 8.88
N PHE A 99 3.92 2.45 8.18
CA PHE A 99 4.09 3.49 7.18
C PHE A 99 4.54 2.85 5.87
N VAL A 100 3.69 2.98 4.84
CA VAL A 100 4.05 2.56 3.49
C VAL A 100 4.95 3.61 2.88
N VAL A 101 6.03 3.20 2.26
CA VAL A 101 7.03 4.07 1.66
C VAL A 101 7.51 3.53 0.33
N HIS A 102 7.60 4.39 -0.67
CA HIS A 102 8.22 4.08 -1.94
C HIS A 102 9.74 4.08 -1.84
N PRO A 103 10.46 3.06 -2.32
CA PRO A 103 11.92 3.08 -2.37
C PRO A 103 12.48 4.10 -3.38
N SER A 104 11.69 4.50 -4.37
CA SER A 104 12.04 5.53 -5.37
C SER A 104 10.81 6.06 -6.09
N CYS A 105 11.01 7.12 -6.87
CA CYS A 105 10.04 7.57 -7.88
C CYS A 105 10.56 7.31 -9.29
N GLU A 106 9.69 7.29 -10.28
CA GLU A 106 10.05 7.17 -11.69
C GLU A 106 10.45 8.51 -12.31
N PRO A 107 11.27 8.51 -13.36
CA PRO A 107 11.99 7.36 -13.91
C PRO A 107 13.31 7.07 -13.17
N ASN A 108 13.73 5.79 -13.17
CA ASN A 108 15.09 5.43 -12.74
C ASN A 108 15.85 4.85 -13.93
N GLU A 109 16.71 5.66 -14.51
CA GLU A 109 17.52 5.27 -15.66
C GLU A 109 18.60 4.24 -15.29
N PRO A 110 18.90 3.28 -16.18
CA PRO A 110 19.88 2.22 -15.90
C PRO A 110 21.24 2.75 -15.45
N GLU A 111 21.70 3.86 -16.03
CA GLU A 111 23.00 4.48 -15.77
C GLU A 111 23.16 4.98 -14.32
N THR A 112 22.06 5.37 -13.70
CA THR A 112 22.06 5.90 -12.32
C THR A 112 21.43 4.94 -11.31
N ARG A 113 20.93 3.77 -11.75
CA ARG A 113 20.15 2.86 -10.91
C ARG A 113 20.90 2.39 -9.65
N GLU A 114 22.17 2.01 -9.77
CA GLU A 114 22.97 1.56 -8.62
C GLU A 114 23.26 2.72 -7.64
N GLU A 115 23.50 3.92 -8.13
CA GLU A 115 23.67 5.10 -7.29
C GLU A 115 22.38 5.44 -6.53
N ARG A 116 21.25 5.45 -7.22
CA ARG A 116 19.92 5.65 -6.63
C ARG A 116 19.59 4.56 -5.62
N MET A 117 19.92 3.30 -5.91
CA MET A 117 19.78 2.19 -4.99
C MET A 117 20.57 2.41 -3.68
N LYS A 118 21.79 2.90 -3.78
CA LYS A 118 22.60 3.25 -2.61
C LYS A 118 21.91 4.31 -1.75
N TYR A 119 21.47 5.41 -2.35
CA TYR A 119 20.80 6.50 -1.62
C TYR A 119 19.49 6.05 -0.99
N SER A 120 18.66 5.31 -1.75
CA SER A 120 17.43 4.73 -1.22
C SER A 120 17.68 3.87 0.01
N ARG A 121 18.64 2.97 -0.04
CA ARG A 121 18.99 2.08 1.08
C ARG A 121 19.49 2.85 2.30
N GLU A 122 20.35 3.85 2.10
CA GLU A 122 20.84 4.72 3.19
C GLU A 122 19.68 5.48 3.84
N PHE A 123 18.81 6.09 3.04
CA PHE A 123 17.61 6.78 3.49
C PHE A 123 16.68 5.88 4.28
N LEU A 124 16.29 4.76 3.70
CA LEU A 124 15.34 3.82 4.29
C LEU A 124 15.87 3.20 5.60
N SER A 125 17.16 2.95 5.69
CA SER A 125 17.77 2.44 6.92
C SER A 125 17.64 3.45 8.06
N THR A 126 17.94 4.72 7.81
CA THR A 126 17.85 5.76 8.85
C THR A 126 16.41 6.09 9.24
N LEU A 127 15.49 6.08 8.26
CA LEU A 127 14.08 6.31 8.53
C LEU A 127 13.44 5.12 9.27
N ALA A 128 13.86 3.87 8.99
CA ALA A 128 13.41 2.69 9.72
C ALA A 128 13.84 2.72 11.19
N ASP A 129 15.06 3.15 11.48
CA ASP A 129 15.53 3.33 12.85
C ASP A 129 14.68 4.38 13.58
N TYR A 130 14.42 5.52 12.95
CA TYR A 130 13.56 6.56 13.50
C TYR A 130 12.13 6.07 13.75
N ALA A 131 11.51 5.37 12.79
CA ALA A 131 10.19 4.80 12.96
C ALA A 131 10.14 3.83 14.14
N ALA A 132 11.15 2.96 14.27
CA ALA A 132 11.24 2.01 15.37
C ALA A 132 11.38 2.68 16.75
N GLU A 133 12.12 3.79 16.85
CA GLU A 133 12.21 4.61 18.07
C GLU A 133 10.83 5.17 18.48
N LYS A 134 9.93 5.37 17.52
CA LYS A 134 8.56 5.81 17.74
C LYS A 134 7.58 4.64 17.95
N GLY A 135 8.05 3.40 17.96
CA GLY A 135 7.20 2.21 18.06
C GLY A 135 6.45 1.85 16.77
N ALA A 136 6.98 2.28 15.64
CA ALA A 136 6.41 2.08 14.32
C ALA A 136 7.35 1.29 13.39
N VAL A 137 6.85 0.86 12.23
CA VAL A 137 7.58 0.10 11.23
C VAL A 137 7.32 0.67 9.83
N LEU A 138 8.36 0.66 8.98
CA LEU A 138 8.23 0.98 7.57
C LEU A 138 7.93 -0.28 6.76
N ALA A 139 6.99 -0.16 5.81
CA ALA A 139 6.64 -1.16 4.83
C ALA A 139 7.02 -0.65 3.44
N LEU A 140 8.08 -1.19 2.85
CA LEU A 140 8.46 -0.86 1.48
C LEU A 140 7.44 -1.43 0.52
N GLU A 141 6.93 -0.57 -0.36
CA GLU A 141 6.00 -1.00 -1.38
C GLU A 141 6.71 -1.62 -2.58
N THR A 142 6.15 -2.72 -3.09
CA THR A 142 6.49 -3.25 -4.41
C THR A 142 6.03 -2.25 -5.46
N LEU A 143 6.92 -1.83 -6.36
CA LEU A 143 6.64 -0.79 -7.34
C LEU A 143 6.83 -1.30 -8.78
N PRO A 144 6.13 -0.69 -9.76
CA PRO A 144 6.17 -1.15 -11.14
C PRO A 144 7.30 -0.52 -11.97
N ARG A 145 7.32 -0.85 -13.25
CA ARG A 145 8.08 -0.22 -14.35
C ARG A 145 9.56 0.00 -14.03
N THR A 146 10.01 1.26 -13.95
CA THR A 146 11.42 1.62 -13.72
C THR A 146 11.75 1.88 -12.25
N CYS A 147 10.78 1.80 -11.35
CA CYS A 147 11.01 1.99 -9.91
C CYS A 147 12.03 1.00 -9.36
N LEU A 148 12.73 1.40 -8.30
CA LEU A 148 13.54 0.47 -7.52
C LEU A 148 12.62 -0.51 -6.80
N GLY A 149 13.04 -1.77 -6.73
CA GLY A 149 12.20 -2.83 -6.14
C GLY A 149 11.14 -3.40 -7.07
N ASN A 150 11.21 -3.09 -8.38
CA ASN A 150 10.32 -3.61 -9.41
C ASN A 150 10.53 -5.11 -9.73
N ARG A 151 11.39 -5.78 -8.97
CA ARG A 151 11.61 -7.24 -8.96
C ARG A 151 11.86 -7.72 -7.53
N ALA A 152 11.44 -8.94 -7.26
CA ALA A 152 11.50 -9.51 -5.92
C ALA A 152 12.94 -9.54 -5.34
N GLU A 153 13.92 -9.94 -6.12
CA GLU A 153 15.34 -9.97 -5.67
C GLU A 153 15.89 -8.55 -5.44
N GLU A 154 15.49 -7.57 -6.22
CA GLU A 154 15.91 -6.19 -6.00
C GLU A 154 15.27 -5.61 -4.74
N LEU A 155 13.98 -5.84 -4.52
CA LEU A 155 13.30 -5.43 -3.29
C LEU A 155 13.94 -6.09 -2.06
N LYS A 156 14.26 -7.39 -2.15
CA LYS A 156 15.01 -8.11 -1.11
C LYS A 156 16.35 -7.45 -0.81
N ARG A 157 17.08 -7.03 -1.83
CA ARG A 157 18.33 -6.30 -1.69
C ARG A 157 18.14 -4.96 -0.98
N ILE A 158 17.03 -4.27 -1.24
CA ILE A 158 16.73 -3.00 -0.56
C ILE A 158 16.42 -3.24 0.91
N ILE A 159 15.47 -4.11 1.23
CA ILE A 159 15.04 -4.34 2.62
C ILE A 159 16.13 -4.95 3.50
N SER A 160 17.11 -5.64 2.91
CA SER A 160 18.22 -6.23 3.66
C SER A 160 19.14 -5.22 4.34
N VAL A 161 18.98 -3.93 4.08
CA VAL A 161 19.78 -2.86 4.69
C VAL A 161 19.46 -2.66 6.18
N ASN A 162 18.22 -3.00 6.59
CA ASN A 162 17.78 -2.86 7.98
C ASN A 162 16.70 -3.92 8.28
N ASP A 163 16.88 -4.71 9.33
CA ASP A 163 15.96 -5.81 9.71
C ASP A 163 14.59 -5.34 10.19
N LYS A 164 14.45 -4.03 10.53
CA LYS A 164 13.19 -3.39 10.92
C LYS A 164 12.29 -3.03 9.73
N LEU A 165 12.77 -3.22 8.49
CA LEU A 165 11.97 -2.99 7.30
C LEU A 165 11.07 -4.20 7.01
N GLY A 166 9.79 -3.92 6.69
CA GLY A 166 8.85 -4.86 6.13
C GLY A 166 8.48 -4.51 4.68
N VAL A 167 7.54 -5.24 4.13
CA VAL A 167 7.04 -5.08 2.76
C VAL A 167 5.56 -4.72 2.80
N CYS A 168 5.18 -3.72 2.02
CA CYS A 168 3.82 -3.53 1.52
C CYS A 168 3.73 -4.21 0.16
N PHE A 169 3.03 -5.32 0.08
CA PHE A 169 2.90 -6.04 -1.18
C PHE A 169 1.70 -5.51 -1.97
N ASP A 170 1.98 -4.82 -3.09
CA ASP A 170 0.95 -4.38 -4.03
C ASP A 170 0.81 -5.39 -5.17
N PHE A 171 -0.39 -5.95 -5.29
CA PHE A 171 -0.73 -6.94 -6.32
C PHE A 171 -0.81 -6.36 -7.73
N ASN A 172 -0.94 -5.05 -7.87
CA ASN A 172 -1.13 -4.35 -9.15
C ASN A 172 0.19 -3.88 -9.77
N HIS A 173 1.30 -3.96 -9.04
CA HIS A 173 2.60 -3.40 -9.43
C HIS A 173 3.57 -4.41 -10.06
N SER A 174 3.23 -5.69 -10.13
CA SER A 174 4.11 -6.75 -10.63
C SER A 174 4.09 -6.83 -12.17
N LEU A 175 4.59 -5.79 -12.85
CA LEU A 175 4.60 -5.72 -14.32
C LEU A 175 5.77 -6.45 -14.98
N GLY A 176 6.84 -6.69 -14.27
CA GLY A 176 8.06 -7.33 -14.81
C GLY A 176 8.32 -8.73 -14.28
N GLU A 177 7.50 -9.20 -13.35
CA GLU A 177 7.65 -10.48 -12.66
C GLU A 177 6.30 -10.89 -12.05
N ASP A 178 6.05 -12.19 -11.91
CA ASP A 178 4.78 -12.65 -11.34
C ASP A 178 4.65 -12.30 -9.85
N ASN A 179 3.44 -11.96 -9.41
CA ASN A 179 3.10 -11.76 -8.00
C ASN A 179 3.60 -12.90 -7.10
N SER A 180 3.51 -14.14 -7.57
CA SER A 180 3.94 -15.33 -6.84
C SER A 180 5.43 -15.35 -6.53
N ALA A 181 6.27 -14.73 -7.35
CA ALA A 181 7.72 -14.64 -7.10
C ALA A 181 8.02 -13.78 -5.86
N TYR A 182 7.35 -12.63 -5.75
CA TYR A 182 7.47 -11.76 -4.57
C TYR A 182 7.01 -12.46 -3.29
N ILE A 183 5.83 -13.08 -3.32
CA ILE A 183 5.27 -13.74 -2.13
C ILE A 183 6.16 -14.92 -1.69
N LYS A 184 6.66 -15.73 -2.62
CA LYS A 184 7.55 -16.85 -2.31
C LYS A 184 8.89 -16.41 -1.74
N LEU A 185 9.41 -15.24 -2.18
CA LEU A 185 10.72 -14.75 -1.75
C LEU A 185 10.68 -13.90 -0.49
N LEU A 186 9.59 -13.15 -0.29
CA LEU A 186 9.48 -12.08 0.72
C LEU A 186 8.26 -12.25 1.65
N GLY A 187 7.54 -13.37 1.56
CA GLY A 187 6.28 -13.54 2.28
C GLY A 187 6.40 -13.33 3.79
N ASP A 188 7.51 -13.75 4.40
CA ASP A 188 7.83 -13.54 5.82
C ASP A 188 8.06 -12.06 6.19
N LYS A 189 8.28 -11.20 5.21
CA LYS A 189 8.48 -9.75 5.37
C LYS A 189 7.24 -8.93 5.04
N ILE A 190 6.21 -9.52 4.43
CA ILE A 190 4.97 -8.81 4.10
C ILE A 190 4.19 -8.48 5.39
N ILE A 191 4.07 -7.19 5.70
CA ILE A 191 3.39 -6.70 6.91
C ILE A 191 2.10 -5.95 6.62
N THR A 192 1.90 -5.56 5.36
CA THR A 192 0.65 -4.99 4.83
C THR A 192 0.56 -5.27 3.33
N THR A 193 -0.60 -5.05 2.74
CA THR A 193 -0.84 -5.27 1.30
C THR A 193 -1.57 -4.08 0.70
N HIS A 194 -1.40 -3.90 -0.63
CA HIS A 194 -2.30 -3.11 -1.47
C HIS A 194 -2.97 -4.05 -2.47
N VAL A 195 -4.29 -4.09 -2.40
CA VAL A 195 -5.11 -5.04 -3.16
C VAL A 195 -5.87 -4.29 -4.23
N SER A 196 -5.47 -4.49 -5.46
CA SER A 196 -6.21 -4.11 -6.66
C SER A 196 -5.83 -5.01 -7.82
N ASP A 197 -6.61 -5.02 -8.88
CA ASP A 197 -6.43 -5.88 -10.05
C ASP A 197 -5.97 -5.08 -11.27
N TYR A 198 -5.39 -5.77 -12.25
CA TYR A 198 -4.85 -5.17 -13.47
C TYR A 198 -4.85 -6.14 -14.66
N ASP A 199 -4.50 -5.64 -15.82
CA ASP A 199 -4.49 -6.38 -17.07
C ASP A 199 -3.16 -7.11 -17.38
N MET A 200 -2.21 -7.14 -16.46
CA MET A 200 -0.82 -7.63 -16.63
C MET A 200 0.00 -6.80 -17.63
N ILE A 201 -0.46 -5.59 -17.99
CA ILE A 201 0.19 -4.70 -18.94
C ILE A 201 0.64 -3.42 -18.24
N ASP A 202 -0.24 -2.83 -17.42
CA ASP A 202 0.02 -1.61 -16.66
C ASP A 202 -0.83 -1.56 -15.39
N GLU A 203 -0.49 -0.67 -14.46
CA GLU A 203 -1.30 -0.40 -13.26
C GLU A 203 -2.72 0.02 -13.65
N ARG A 204 -3.73 -0.56 -13.01
CA ARG A 204 -5.13 -0.27 -13.32
C ARG A 204 -5.97 0.11 -12.10
N HIS A 205 -5.61 -0.36 -10.90
CA HIS A 205 -6.38 -0.21 -9.68
C HIS A 205 -7.86 -0.60 -9.86
N TRP A 206 -8.08 -1.75 -10.50
CA TRP A 206 -9.40 -2.34 -10.66
C TRP A 206 -9.79 -3.18 -9.44
N LEU A 207 -11.08 -3.43 -9.28
CA LEU A 207 -11.53 -4.38 -8.25
C LEU A 207 -11.06 -5.79 -8.61
N PRO A 208 -10.57 -6.61 -7.65
CA PRO A 208 -10.25 -8.01 -7.89
C PRO A 208 -11.34 -8.76 -8.66
N GLY A 209 -10.95 -9.45 -9.74
CA GLY A 209 -11.83 -10.11 -10.68
C GLY A 209 -12.15 -9.31 -11.93
N GLU A 210 -11.82 -8.02 -11.98
CA GLU A 210 -11.94 -7.19 -13.20
C GLU A 210 -10.69 -7.25 -14.08
N GLY A 211 -9.57 -7.74 -13.52
CA GLY A 211 -8.30 -7.95 -14.21
C GLY A 211 -7.98 -9.42 -14.48
N LYS A 212 -6.70 -9.74 -14.45
CA LYS A 212 -6.19 -11.07 -14.81
C LYS A 212 -5.51 -11.80 -13.65
N THR A 213 -5.50 -11.25 -12.45
CA THR A 213 -4.88 -11.87 -11.29
C THR A 213 -5.64 -13.13 -10.87
N ASP A 214 -4.93 -14.25 -10.65
CA ASP A 214 -5.48 -15.44 -10.03
C ASP A 214 -5.57 -15.25 -8.51
N TRP A 215 -6.70 -14.77 -8.04
CA TRP A 215 -6.94 -14.48 -6.64
C TRP A 215 -7.00 -15.73 -5.76
N VAL A 216 -7.28 -16.90 -6.33
CA VAL A 216 -7.23 -18.18 -5.62
C VAL A 216 -5.79 -18.57 -5.33
N GLU A 217 -4.89 -18.39 -6.31
CA GLU A 217 -3.46 -18.59 -6.09
C GLU A 217 -2.93 -17.57 -5.08
N MET A 218 -3.24 -16.27 -5.26
CA MET A 218 -2.72 -15.21 -4.39
C MET A 218 -3.08 -15.44 -2.92
N ILE A 219 -4.34 -15.67 -2.59
CA ILE A 219 -4.73 -15.92 -1.20
C ILE A 219 -4.10 -17.20 -0.64
N THR A 220 -3.91 -18.21 -1.46
CA THR A 220 -3.28 -19.46 -1.05
C THR A 220 -1.80 -19.23 -0.70
N LEU A 221 -1.09 -18.46 -1.51
CA LEU A 221 0.31 -18.11 -1.23
C LEU A 221 0.47 -17.22 0.00
N MET A 222 -0.44 -16.26 0.21
CA MET A 222 -0.45 -15.41 1.40
C MET A 222 -0.71 -16.21 2.68
N GLU A 223 -1.60 -17.21 2.62
CA GLU A 223 -1.81 -18.15 3.73
C GLU A 223 -0.56 -19.03 4.00
N GLN A 224 0.12 -19.50 2.95
CA GLN A 224 1.37 -20.28 3.09
C GLN A 224 2.50 -19.43 3.69
N ALA A 225 2.51 -18.13 3.41
CA ALA A 225 3.42 -17.16 4.00
C ALA A 225 3.03 -16.76 5.44
N ASP A 226 1.97 -17.34 6.01
CA ASP A 226 1.41 -17.00 7.32
C ASP A 226 1.07 -15.51 7.49
N TYR A 227 0.61 -14.86 6.42
CA TYR A 227 0.23 -13.46 6.48
C TYR A 227 -0.95 -13.22 7.40
N GLN A 228 -0.78 -12.36 8.41
CA GLN A 228 -1.78 -12.04 9.44
C GLN A 228 -2.21 -10.56 9.43
N GLY A 229 -1.79 -9.80 8.42
CA GLY A 229 -2.08 -8.38 8.29
C GLY A 229 -3.50 -8.07 7.84
N VAL A 230 -3.69 -6.84 7.37
CA VAL A 230 -4.96 -6.37 6.78
C VAL A 230 -4.93 -6.61 5.27
N TRP A 231 -6.03 -7.12 4.73
CA TRP A 231 -6.30 -7.18 3.30
C TRP A 231 -6.76 -5.79 2.86
N MET A 232 -5.78 -4.94 2.52
CA MET A 232 -5.98 -3.50 2.31
C MET A 232 -6.24 -3.21 0.83
N TYR A 233 -7.46 -2.84 0.50
CA TYR A 233 -7.77 -2.39 -0.85
C TYR A 233 -7.21 -1.00 -1.12
N GLU A 234 -6.52 -0.86 -2.26
CA GLU A 234 -6.03 0.40 -2.77
C GLU A 234 -6.62 0.67 -4.15
N LEU A 235 -7.86 1.11 -4.15
CA LEU A 235 -8.56 1.54 -5.37
C LEU A 235 -9.74 2.47 -5.03
N GLY A 236 -10.15 3.27 -6.03
CA GLY A 236 -11.24 4.22 -5.86
C GLY A 236 -12.63 3.58 -5.94
N PHE A 237 -13.59 4.18 -5.21
CA PHE A 237 -15.01 3.86 -5.36
C PHE A 237 -15.52 4.17 -6.77
N THR A 238 -15.09 5.33 -7.31
CA THR A 238 -15.36 5.73 -8.70
C THR A 238 -14.48 4.93 -9.64
N PRO A 239 -15.02 4.37 -10.73
CA PRO A 239 -14.24 3.62 -11.68
C PRO A 239 -13.19 4.50 -12.38
N PRO A 240 -11.95 4.01 -12.59
CA PRO A 240 -11.03 4.67 -13.49
C PRO A 240 -11.55 4.62 -14.93
N LYS A 241 -11.02 5.50 -15.79
CA LYS A 241 -11.47 5.63 -17.19
C LYS A 241 -11.25 4.36 -18.04
N SER A 242 -10.45 3.43 -17.57
CA SER A 242 -10.12 2.18 -18.26
C SER A 242 -11.16 1.06 -18.05
N ILE A 243 -12.21 1.29 -17.23
CA ILE A 243 -13.23 0.30 -16.95
C ILE A 243 -14.64 0.91 -16.92
N ASP A 244 -15.60 0.25 -17.53
CA ASP A 244 -17.01 0.57 -17.42
C ASP A 244 -17.62 -0.17 -16.22
N ARG A 245 -17.85 0.56 -15.14
CA ARG A 245 -18.35 0.04 -13.87
C ARG A 245 -19.17 1.10 -13.15
N ARG A 246 -20.23 0.70 -12.44
CA ARG A 246 -20.87 1.59 -11.47
C ARG A 246 -19.90 1.99 -10.35
N VAL A 247 -20.24 3.04 -9.62
CA VAL A 247 -19.56 3.39 -8.37
C VAL A 247 -19.69 2.22 -7.40
N LEU A 248 -18.57 1.86 -6.75
CA LEU A 248 -18.53 0.81 -5.73
C LEU A 248 -19.15 1.28 -4.41
N THR A 249 -19.55 0.33 -3.60
CA THR A 249 -20.00 0.51 -2.23
C THR A 249 -19.03 -0.18 -1.26
N TRP A 250 -19.10 0.12 0.01
CA TRP A 250 -18.37 -0.61 1.05
C TRP A 250 -18.67 -2.12 1.04
N GLN A 251 -19.93 -2.47 0.70
CA GLN A 251 -20.36 -3.86 0.60
C GLN A 251 -19.66 -4.60 -0.53
N ASP A 252 -19.39 -3.94 -1.67
CA ASP A 252 -18.69 -4.56 -2.80
C ASP A 252 -17.28 -5.01 -2.42
N PHE A 253 -16.54 -4.18 -1.69
CA PHE A 253 -15.21 -4.55 -1.19
C PHE A 253 -15.28 -5.73 -0.20
N ALA A 254 -16.25 -5.69 0.71
CA ALA A 254 -16.42 -6.75 1.70
C ALA A 254 -16.80 -8.09 1.07
N ASP A 255 -17.70 -8.11 0.09
CA ASP A 255 -18.13 -9.33 -0.59
C ASP A 255 -17.03 -9.89 -1.50
N ASN A 256 -16.28 -8.99 -2.14
CA ASN A 256 -15.09 -9.33 -2.93
C ASN A 256 -14.05 -10.04 -2.05
N ALA A 257 -13.69 -9.44 -0.91
CA ALA A 257 -12.73 -10.03 0.03
C ALA A 257 -13.21 -11.39 0.56
N ARG A 258 -14.48 -11.49 0.96
CA ARG A 258 -15.05 -12.76 1.44
C ARG A 258 -14.99 -13.86 0.38
N THR A 259 -15.19 -13.50 -0.89
CA THR A 259 -15.07 -14.43 -2.02
C THR A 259 -13.64 -14.94 -2.15
N ILE A 260 -12.64 -14.04 -2.09
CA ILE A 260 -11.22 -14.40 -2.14
C ILE A 260 -10.84 -15.27 -0.94
N PHE A 261 -11.25 -14.91 0.27
CA PHE A 261 -10.97 -15.70 1.49
C PHE A 261 -11.61 -17.07 1.49
N ALA A 262 -12.71 -17.25 0.74
CA ALA A 262 -13.31 -18.55 0.47
C ALA A 262 -12.61 -19.33 -0.66
N LYS A 263 -11.44 -18.86 -1.13
CA LYS A 263 -10.66 -19.43 -2.25
C LYS A 263 -11.46 -19.55 -3.53
N LYS A 264 -12.17 -18.48 -3.86
CA LYS A 264 -12.92 -18.36 -5.11
C LYS A 264 -12.47 -17.14 -5.87
N GLN A 265 -12.44 -17.26 -7.21
CA GLN A 265 -12.20 -16.09 -8.06
C GLN A 265 -13.41 -15.17 -7.99
N PRO A 266 -13.24 -13.88 -7.63
CA PRO A 266 -14.34 -12.94 -7.62
C PRO A 266 -14.84 -12.66 -9.04
N ALA A 267 -16.14 -12.43 -9.17
CA ALA A 267 -16.74 -12.04 -10.45
C ALA A 267 -16.50 -10.55 -10.69
N ALA A 268 -16.25 -10.18 -11.95
CA ALA A 268 -16.16 -8.80 -12.36
C ALA A 268 -17.50 -8.07 -12.18
N ILE A 269 -17.46 -6.85 -11.64
CA ILE A 269 -18.61 -5.92 -11.63
C ILE A 269 -18.60 -5.08 -12.89
N GLY A 270 -17.40 -4.66 -13.32
CA GLY A 270 -17.17 -3.85 -14.50
C GLY A 270 -16.66 -4.65 -15.70
N LYS A 271 -16.50 -3.93 -16.82
CA LYS A 271 -15.94 -4.43 -18.06
C LYS A 271 -14.80 -3.52 -18.50
N SER A 272 -13.63 -4.10 -18.79
CA SER A 272 -12.50 -3.34 -19.34
C SER A 272 -12.89 -2.64 -20.65
N LEU A 273 -12.40 -1.41 -20.80
CA LEU A 273 -12.52 -0.58 -21.99
C LEU A 273 -11.21 -0.56 -22.82
N LEU A 274 -10.20 -1.39 -22.43
CA LEU A 274 -8.91 -1.53 -23.06
C LEU A 274 -8.84 -2.80 -23.92
#